data_0eb7a6556caec953c67a3ef31bf83065
#
_entry.id   0eb7a6556caec953c67a3ef31bf83065
#
_cell.length_a   1.000
_cell.length_b   1.000
_cell.length_c   1.000
_cell.angle_alpha   90.00
_cell.angle_beta   90.00
_cell.angle_gamma   90.00
#
_symmetry.space_group_name_H-M   'P 1'
#
loop_
_entity.id
_entity.type
_entity.pdbx_description
1 polymer ?
#
loop_
_entity_poly.entity_id
_entity_poly.type
_entity_poly.pdbx_seq_one_letter_code
_entity_poly.pdbx_strand_id
1 'polypeptide(L)'
;MKNRLVDYFISLVKIDSESKNELAMAERMRDDLMKMGAQVIFDDAHARTKGNIGNLIARFPGKVEKKPLLFCAHLDTVKPGKGIKPVIKNGKIFSDGTTILGTDDKSGIAEIVEAIRRLQEEHFDYAPIEVLLTISEEIGLLGAKNLDYSLLNAKVGYALDSHRIGSATIQAPSLNVIEIKVIGKEAHSGACPERGINAIELAAEAISKLKLGRIDKETTANIGKINGGVANNIIPNIVSLSGEVRSHSEEKLEKVTNEIIRTFEETAQKYQINLDGKVYKAKVDIKVDRDFPAMKIDSNEQIVQIALKAAKNINIEPKVEISGGGSDANIFYSKGIKVPILGTGMRDVHTLDENISIEDLENGTRWIMEIIKEYSKM
;
A
#
# COMPACT_ATOMS: atom_id res chain seq x y z
N MET A 1 0.22 -6.47 35.13
CA MET A 1 -0.12 -7.73 34.46
C MET A 1 0.56 -7.76 33.11
N LYS A 2 1.21 -8.88 32.73
CA LYS A 2 1.73 -9.04 31.36
C LYS A 2 0.53 -9.02 30.42
N ASN A 3 0.53 -8.13 29.44
CA ASN A 3 -0.51 -8.08 28.42
C ASN A 3 -0.05 -8.94 27.25
N ARG A 4 -0.64 -10.13 27.05
CA ARG A 4 -0.25 -11.09 26.01
C ARG A 4 -0.23 -10.46 24.61
N LEU A 5 -1.24 -9.65 24.28
CA LEU A 5 -1.32 -8.95 22.99
C LEU A 5 -0.12 -8.00 22.79
N VAL A 6 0.21 -7.19 23.80
CA VAL A 6 1.35 -6.28 23.75
C VAL A 6 2.67 -7.04 23.62
N ASP A 7 2.86 -8.10 24.42
CA ASP A 7 4.06 -8.94 24.37
C ASP A 7 4.19 -9.61 23.00
N TYR A 8 3.06 -10.04 22.41
CA TYR A 8 3.01 -10.64 21.09
C TYR A 8 3.36 -9.64 19.99
N PHE A 9 2.72 -8.48 19.97
CA PHE A 9 3.04 -7.38 19.03
C PHE A 9 4.52 -7.00 19.10
N ILE A 10 5.05 -6.79 20.31
CA ILE A 10 6.48 -6.50 20.54
C ILE A 10 7.38 -7.61 19.99
N SER A 11 6.96 -8.86 20.07
CA SER A 11 7.73 -9.98 19.49
C SER A 11 7.76 -9.95 17.96
N LEU A 12 6.65 -9.50 17.32
CA LEU A 12 6.55 -9.39 15.87
C LEU A 12 7.38 -8.23 15.31
N VAL A 13 7.30 -7.04 15.93
CA VAL A 13 8.05 -5.87 15.44
C VAL A 13 9.57 -6.06 15.52
N LYS A 14 10.08 -6.93 16.41
CA LYS A 14 11.48 -7.28 16.49
C LYS A 14 11.99 -8.20 15.37
N ILE A 15 11.11 -8.76 14.56
CA ILE A 15 11.48 -9.57 13.40
C ILE A 15 11.66 -8.64 12.22
N ASP A 16 12.87 -8.62 11.66
CA ASP A 16 13.16 -7.85 10.45
C ASP A 16 12.36 -8.40 9.26
N SER A 17 11.63 -7.54 8.57
CA SER A 17 10.80 -7.92 7.43
C SER A 17 10.62 -6.80 6.40
N GLU A 18 11.69 -6.04 6.10
CA GLU A 18 11.64 -5.08 4.99
C GLU A 18 11.23 -5.77 3.69
N SER A 19 10.47 -5.09 2.83
CA SER A 19 9.97 -5.62 1.55
C SER A 19 11.01 -6.46 0.81
N LYS A 20 10.61 -7.63 0.30
CA LYS A 20 11.41 -8.71 -0.31
C LYS A 20 12.24 -9.55 0.67
N ASN A 21 12.18 -9.31 1.97
CA ASN A 21 12.93 -10.02 3.00
C ASN A 21 12.03 -10.52 4.12
N GLU A 22 10.82 -10.98 3.79
CA GLU A 22 9.75 -11.32 4.74
C GLU A 22 9.85 -12.76 5.28
N LEU A 23 10.80 -13.60 4.82
CA LEU A 23 10.88 -15.03 5.16
C LEU A 23 10.79 -15.30 6.66
N ALA A 24 11.58 -14.61 7.48
CA ALA A 24 11.60 -14.84 8.93
C ALA A 24 10.24 -14.52 9.59
N MET A 25 9.58 -13.45 9.13
CA MET A 25 8.24 -13.07 9.60
C MET A 25 7.18 -14.09 9.14
N ALA A 26 7.25 -14.51 7.88
CA ALA A 26 6.34 -15.49 7.30
C ALA A 26 6.45 -16.86 8.00
N GLU A 27 7.66 -17.33 8.28
CA GLU A 27 7.90 -18.58 9.04
C GLU A 27 7.36 -18.48 10.47
N ARG A 28 7.59 -17.36 11.15
CA ARG A 28 7.02 -17.11 12.46
C ARG A 28 5.47 -17.17 12.41
N MET A 29 4.87 -16.54 11.43
CA MET A 29 3.41 -16.54 11.28
C MET A 29 2.86 -17.91 10.93
N ARG A 30 3.53 -18.65 10.02
CA ARG A 30 3.19 -20.05 9.75
C ARG A 30 3.12 -20.87 11.04
N ASP A 31 4.19 -20.80 11.84
CA ASP A 31 4.31 -21.61 13.06
C ASP A 31 3.28 -21.24 14.11
N ASP A 32 2.99 -19.93 14.27
CA ASP A 32 1.99 -19.46 15.23
C ASP A 32 0.57 -19.85 14.81
N LEU A 33 0.21 -19.67 13.52
CA LEU A 33 -1.12 -20.00 13.00
C LEU A 33 -1.36 -21.52 12.97
N MET A 34 -0.34 -22.33 12.65
CA MET A 34 -0.43 -23.79 12.73
C MET A 34 -0.64 -24.29 14.15
N LYS A 35 0.04 -23.70 15.16
CA LYS A 35 -0.19 -24.01 16.59
C LYS A 35 -1.62 -23.70 17.05
N MET A 36 -2.29 -22.74 16.39
CA MET A 36 -3.69 -22.38 16.63
C MET A 36 -4.67 -23.26 15.83
N GLY A 37 -4.17 -24.25 15.07
CA GLY A 37 -4.99 -25.21 14.32
C GLY A 37 -5.32 -24.82 12.88
N ALA A 38 -4.65 -23.80 12.34
CA ALA A 38 -4.82 -23.46 10.92
C ALA A 38 -4.09 -24.43 9.99
N GLN A 39 -4.66 -24.64 8.81
CA GLN A 39 -3.93 -25.16 7.66
C GLN A 39 -3.24 -24.01 6.95
N VAL A 40 -1.92 -24.06 6.84
CA VAL A 40 -1.12 -22.98 6.26
C VAL A 40 -0.45 -23.41 4.96
N ILE A 41 -0.56 -22.57 3.94
CA ILE A 41 0.11 -22.72 2.64
C ILE A 41 0.79 -21.42 2.25
N PHE A 42 1.83 -21.51 1.43
CA PHE A 42 2.43 -20.38 0.73
C PHE A 42 2.12 -20.50 -0.76
N ASP A 43 1.92 -19.34 -1.42
CA ASP A 43 1.87 -19.30 -2.87
C ASP A 43 3.26 -19.07 -3.48
N ASP A 44 3.33 -19.00 -4.81
CA ASP A 44 4.58 -18.81 -5.56
C ASP A 44 4.84 -17.35 -5.97
N ALA A 45 4.23 -16.37 -5.29
CA ALA A 45 4.37 -14.94 -5.62
C ALA A 45 5.85 -14.49 -5.62
N HIS A 46 6.71 -15.09 -4.78
CA HIS A 46 8.14 -14.78 -4.71
C HIS A 46 8.86 -14.93 -6.06
N ALA A 47 8.45 -15.86 -6.90
CA ALA A 47 9.06 -16.09 -8.22
C ALA A 47 8.95 -14.85 -9.13
N ARG A 48 7.87 -14.05 -8.97
CA ARG A 48 7.61 -12.85 -9.75
C ARG A 48 8.06 -11.57 -9.05
N THR A 49 7.90 -11.51 -7.72
CA THR A 49 8.30 -10.34 -6.91
C THR A 49 9.81 -10.25 -6.69
N LYS A 50 10.53 -11.37 -6.90
CA LYS A 50 11.93 -11.54 -6.52
C LYS A 50 12.17 -11.36 -5.02
N GLY A 51 11.17 -11.68 -4.21
CA GLY A 51 11.25 -11.81 -2.76
C GLY A 51 11.78 -13.16 -2.34
N ASN A 52 11.91 -13.39 -1.05
CA ASN A 52 12.45 -14.63 -0.47
C ASN A 52 11.37 -15.61 0.01
N ILE A 53 10.09 -15.22 -0.05
CA ILE A 53 8.91 -16.05 0.31
C ILE A 53 7.69 -15.59 -0.48
N GLY A 54 6.64 -16.44 -0.61
CA GLY A 54 5.33 -16.10 -1.16
C GLY A 54 4.35 -15.58 -0.10
N ASN A 55 3.13 -15.24 -0.53
CA ASN A 55 2.04 -14.89 0.36
C ASN A 55 1.66 -16.10 1.23
N LEU A 56 1.30 -15.85 2.49
CA LEU A 56 0.84 -16.87 3.41
C LEU A 56 -0.70 -16.89 3.44
N ILE A 57 -1.30 -18.06 3.26
CA ILE A 57 -2.74 -18.29 3.40
C ILE A 57 -2.95 -19.29 4.52
N ALA A 58 -3.65 -18.88 5.59
CA ALA A 58 -4.01 -19.75 6.70
C ALA A 58 -5.52 -19.92 6.77
N ARG A 59 -5.97 -21.17 6.92
CA ARG A 59 -7.39 -21.53 6.96
C ARG A 59 -7.75 -22.13 8.32
N PHE A 60 -8.63 -21.46 9.02
CA PHE A 60 -9.25 -21.96 10.24
C PHE A 60 -10.60 -22.59 9.90
N PRO A 61 -10.83 -23.88 10.19
CA PRO A 61 -12.12 -24.48 10.00
C PRO A 61 -13.11 -23.87 10.99
N GLY A 62 -14.23 -23.39 10.47
CA GLY A 62 -15.33 -22.95 11.30
C GLY A 62 -16.26 -24.09 11.69
N LYS A 63 -17.13 -23.87 12.69
CA LYS A 63 -18.21 -24.78 13.03
C LYS A 63 -19.56 -24.32 12.48
N VAL A 64 -19.66 -23.08 12.03
CA VAL A 64 -20.85 -22.54 11.38
C VAL A 64 -20.73 -22.76 9.86
N GLU A 65 -21.76 -23.35 9.26
CA GLU A 65 -21.82 -23.61 7.82
C GLU A 65 -22.00 -22.29 7.06
N LYS A 66 -20.89 -21.73 6.59
CA LYS A 66 -20.84 -20.44 5.89
C LYS A 66 -19.60 -20.35 5.00
N LYS A 67 -19.61 -19.41 4.03
CA LYS A 67 -18.40 -19.06 3.27
C LYS A 67 -17.35 -18.47 4.20
N PRO A 68 -16.07 -18.70 3.94
CA PRO A 68 -15.00 -18.11 4.75
C PRO A 68 -15.04 -16.58 4.78
N LEU A 69 -14.68 -16.00 5.93
CA LEU A 69 -14.40 -14.59 6.08
C LEU A 69 -12.89 -14.37 5.95
N LEU A 70 -12.47 -13.46 5.05
CA LEU A 70 -11.06 -13.11 4.86
C LEU A 70 -10.64 -12.03 5.86
N PHE A 71 -9.46 -12.19 6.46
CA PHE A 71 -8.69 -11.10 7.07
C PHE A 71 -7.34 -11.01 6.40
N CYS A 72 -6.93 -9.81 6.00
CA CYS A 72 -5.68 -9.56 5.33
C CYS A 72 -4.86 -8.51 6.08
N ALA A 73 -3.56 -8.72 6.12
CA ALA A 73 -2.52 -7.80 6.57
C ALA A 73 -1.26 -8.06 5.75
N HIS A 74 -0.28 -7.16 5.76
CA HIS A 74 0.97 -7.42 5.06
C HIS A 74 2.14 -7.71 6.01
N LEU A 75 3.11 -8.51 5.53
CA LEU A 75 4.26 -8.99 6.31
C LEU A 75 5.40 -7.99 6.31
N ASP A 76 5.52 -7.22 5.23
CA ASP A 76 6.64 -6.33 5.02
C ASP A 76 6.49 -5.00 5.73
N THR A 77 7.59 -4.29 5.82
CA THR A 77 7.68 -2.94 6.36
C THR A 77 8.54 -2.06 5.45
N VAL A 78 8.33 -0.74 5.51
CA VAL A 78 9.24 0.23 4.90
C VAL A 78 10.59 0.29 5.60
N LYS A 79 11.55 1.01 5.01
CA LYS A 79 12.86 1.33 5.61
C LYS A 79 12.81 2.66 6.36
N PRO A 80 13.62 2.78 7.45
CA PRO A 80 14.50 1.79 8.09
C PRO A 80 13.71 0.89 9.06
N GLY A 81 13.60 -0.41 8.75
CA GLY A 81 12.80 -1.41 9.49
C GLY A 81 13.60 -2.56 10.10
N LYS A 82 14.95 -2.42 10.24
CA LYS A 82 15.80 -3.47 10.80
C LYS A 82 16.27 -3.17 12.22
N GLY A 83 16.27 -4.21 13.04
CA GLY A 83 16.76 -4.11 14.43
C GLY A 83 15.88 -3.22 15.31
N ILE A 84 14.57 -3.21 15.07
CA ILE A 84 13.59 -2.40 15.79
C ILE A 84 13.68 -2.67 17.30
N LYS A 85 13.77 -1.58 18.08
CA LYS A 85 13.81 -1.62 19.55
C LYS A 85 12.56 -0.94 20.11
N PRO A 86 11.49 -1.71 20.38
CA PRO A 86 10.25 -1.13 20.88
C PRO A 86 10.38 -0.60 22.29
N VAL A 87 9.79 0.59 22.54
CA VAL A 87 9.80 1.30 23.82
C VAL A 87 8.36 1.62 24.20
N ILE A 88 7.96 1.22 25.43
CA ILE A 88 6.64 1.59 25.97
C ILE A 88 6.77 2.85 26.81
N LYS A 89 5.98 3.88 26.46
CA LYS A 89 5.93 5.15 27.19
C LYS A 89 4.49 5.70 27.22
N ASN A 90 3.99 6.02 28.39
CA ASN A 90 2.65 6.61 28.58
C ASN A 90 1.51 5.84 27.88
N GLY A 91 1.52 4.50 27.96
CA GLY A 91 0.50 3.65 27.33
C GLY A 91 0.59 3.53 25.81
N LYS A 92 1.66 4.03 25.20
CA LYS A 92 1.96 3.89 23.78
C LYS A 92 3.25 3.12 23.56
N ILE A 93 3.35 2.51 22.38
CA ILE A 93 4.54 1.78 21.91
C ILE A 93 5.14 2.58 20.77
N PHE A 94 6.45 2.82 20.83
CA PHE A 94 7.28 3.50 19.85
C PHE A 94 8.51 2.65 19.52
N SER A 95 9.26 3.02 18.50
CA SER A 95 10.66 2.59 18.37
C SER A 95 11.57 3.44 19.28
N ASP A 96 12.88 3.14 19.33
CA ASP A 96 13.88 3.98 20.00
C ASP A 96 14.21 5.29 19.23
N GLY A 97 13.53 5.55 18.10
CA GLY A 97 13.71 6.70 17.22
C GLY A 97 14.79 6.51 16.15
N THR A 98 15.42 5.33 16.08
CA THR A 98 16.43 5.01 15.03
C THR A 98 15.81 4.30 13.84
N THR A 99 14.61 3.72 14.01
CA THR A 99 13.86 2.99 13.01
C THR A 99 12.38 3.37 13.07
N ILE A 100 11.59 2.95 12.08
CA ILE A 100 10.15 2.84 12.22
C ILE A 100 9.79 1.84 13.33
N LEU A 101 8.53 1.80 13.78
CA LEU A 101 8.08 0.76 14.73
C LEU A 101 7.59 -0.50 14.00
N GLY A 102 7.06 -0.36 12.78
CA GLY A 102 6.45 -1.46 12.02
C GLY A 102 5.05 -1.80 12.52
N THR A 103 4.29 -0.80 13.02
CA THR A 103 2.86 -0.94 13.29
C THR A 103 2.10 -1.23 12.00
N ASP A 104 2.55 -0.65 10.92
CA ASP A 104 2.18 -0.91 9.56
C ASP A 104 3.00 -2.10 9.00
N ASP A 105 2.45 -3.32 8.90
CA ASP A 105 1.09 -3.71 9.31
C ASP A 105 1.10 -4.85 10.37
N LYS A 106 2.16 -4.89 11.21
CA LYS A 106 2.28 -5.91 12.28
C LYS A 106 1.24 -5.72 13.39
N SER A 107 0.61 -4.52 13.47
CA SER A 107 -0.53 -4.31 14.37
C SER A 107 -1.75 -5.10 13.89
N GLY A 108 -2.10 -5.01 12.61
CA GLY A 108 -3.19 -5.80 12.03
C GLY A 108 -2.95 -7.30 12.18
N ILE A 109 -1.72 -7.77 11.95
CA ILE A 109 -1.35 -9.17 12.18
C ILE A 109 -1.59 -9.58 13.65
N ALA A 110 -1.11 -8.78 14.60
CA ALA A 110 -1.26 -9.08 16.02
C ALA A 110 -2.72 -9.13 16.46
N GLU A 111 -3.52 -8.18 15.99
CA GLU A 111 -4.95 -8.08 16.26
C GLU A 111 -5.74 -9.28 15.70
N ILE A 112 -5.47 -9.69 14.45
CA ILE A 112 -6.09 -10.87 13.83
C ILE A 112 -5.80 -12.12 14.65
N VAL A 113 -4.53 -12.37 14.96
CA VAL A 113 -4.08 -13.55 15.67
C VAL A 113 -4.68 -13.62 17.07
N GLU A 114 -4.64 -12.51 17.81
CA GLU A 114 -5.17 -12.46 19.17
C GLU A 114 -6.70 -12.58 19.19
N ALA A 115 -7.41 -11.98 18.22
CA ALA A 115 -8.86 -12.11 18.11
C ALA A 115 -9.30 -13.57 17.89
N ILE A 116 -8.68 -14.28 16.96
CA ILE A 116 -8.98 -15.69 16.71
C ILE A 116 -8.65 -16.53 17.93
N ARG A 117 -7.50 -16.29 18.59
CA ARG A 117 -7.09 -17.00 19.81
C ARG A 117 -8.10 -16.82 20.94
N ARG A 118 -8.55 -15.61 21.20
CA ARG A 118 -9.57 -15.33 22.24
C ARG A 118 -10.89 -16.02 21.93
N LEU A 119 -11.34 -16.02 20.68
CA LEU A 119 -12.57 -16.74 20.30
C LEU A 119 -12.45 -18.26 20.49
N GLN A 120 -11.26 -18.83 20.26
CA GLN A 120 -10.99 -20.24 20.55
C GLN A 120 -10.99 -20.52 22.06
N GLU A 121 -10.40 -19.64 22.87
CA GLU A 121 -10.40 -19.72 24.34
C GLU A 121 -11.82 -19.56 24.92
N GLU A 122 -12.66 -18.71 24.29
CA GLU A 122 -14.09 -18.57 24.61
C GLU A 122 -14.95 -19.75 24.13
N HIS A 123 -14.36 -20.69 23.39
CA HIS A 123 -15.08 -21.79 22.72
C HIS A 123 -16.23 -21.32 21.82
N PHE A 124 -16.07 -20.13 21.23
CA PHE A 124 -17.09 -19.56 20.35
C PHE A 124 -17.11 -20.29 19.00
N ASP A 125 -18.29 -20.71 18.54
CA ASP A 125 -18.49 -21.34 17.24
C ASP A 125 -18.58 -20.26 16.16
N TYR A 126 -17.54 -20.15 15.32
CA TYR A 126 -17.43 -19.15 14.26
C TYR A 126 -17.48 -19.77 12.85
N ALA A 127 -17.80 -18.95 11.85
CA ALA A 127 -17.70 -19.29 10.43
C ALA A 127 -16.23 -19.53 10.04
N PRO A 128 -15.92 -20.31 8.99
CA PRO A 128 -14.54 -20.47 8.53
C PRO A 128 -13.84 -19.13 8.33
N ILE A 129 -12.54 -19.05 8.68
CA ILE A 129 -11.72 -17.84 8.53
C ILE A 129 -10.55 -18.16 7.62
N GLU A 130 -10.30 -17.29 6.64
CA GLU A 130 -9.05 -17.27 5.89
C GLU A 130 -8.24 -16.04 6.33
N VAL A 131 -6.97 -16.25 6.72
CA VAL A 131 -6.02 -15.18 6.98
C VAL A 131 -5.03 -15.16 5.83
N LEU A 132 -4.93 -14.04 5.14
CA LEU A 132 -3.99 -13.79 4.07
C LEU A 132 -2.95 -12.79 4.57
N LEU A 133 -1.69 -13.20 4.58
CA LEU A 133 -0.57 -12.31 4.87
C LEU A 133 0.24 -12.10 3.61
N THR A 134 0.18 -10.91 3.05
CA THR A 134 0.81 -10.56 1.78
C THR A 134 2.25 -10.13 1.97
N ILE A 135 3.02 -10.18 0.89
CA ILE A 135 4.42 -9.74 0.83
C ILE A 135 4.55 -8.48 -0.02
N SER A 136 5.55 -7.64 0.27
CA SER A 136 5.96 -6.52 -0.58
C SER A 136 4.79 -5.60 -0.98
N GLU A 137 3.90 -5.31 -0.04
CA GLU A 137 2.80 -4.36 -0.18
C GLU A 137 3.36 -2.96 -0.42
N GLU A 138 4.31 -2.54 0.42
CA GLU A 138 4.93 -1.22 0.53
C GLU A 138 5.72 -0.76 -0.72
N ILE A 139 5.97 -1.69 -1.62
CA ILE A 139 6.69 -1.41 -2.88
C ILE A 139 5.82 -1.67 -4.11
N GLY A 140 4.51 -1.45 -3.95
CA GLY A 140 3.55 -1.47 -5.05
C GLY A 140 2.63 -2.68 -5.08
N LEU A 141 2.15 -3.16 -3.91
CA LEU A 141 1.13 -4.21 -3.77
C LEU A 141 1.53 -5.52 -4.47
N LEU A 142 2.85 -5.84 -4.46
CA LEU A 142 3.37 -6.91 -5.30
C LEU A 142 2.84 -8.29 -4.89
N GLY A 143 2.64 -8.51 -3.59
CA GLY A 143 2.04 -9.73 -3.08
C GLY A 143 0.64 -9.96 -3.62
N ALA A 144 -0.25 -8.98 -3.46
CA ALA A 144 -1.61 -9.06 -3.96
C ALA A 144 -1.69 -9.15 -5.49
N LYS A 145 -0.85 -8.41 -6.23
CA LYS A 145 -0.78 -8.48 -7.69
C LYS A 145 -0.38 -9.85 -8.22
N ASN A 146 0.42 -10.59 -7.47
CA ASN A 146 0.96 -11.89 -7.87
C ASN A 146 0.37 -13.08 -7.09
N LEU A 147 -0.63 -12.83 -6.26
CA LEU A 147 -1.33 -13.87 -5.50
C LEU A 147 -1.99 -14.89 -6.46
N ASP A 148 -1.87 -16.16 -6.13
CA ASP A 148 -2.69 -17.19 -6.74
C ASP A 148 -4.11 -17.18 -6.13
N TYR A 149 -5.00 -16.43 -6.79
CA TYR A 149 -6.38 -16.25 -6.34
C TYR A 149 -7.22 -17.54 -6.34
N SER A 150 -6.75 -18.62 -6.98
CA SER A 150 -7.40 -19.93 -6.92
C SER A 150 -7.28 -20.57 -5.53
N LEU A 151 -6.32 -20.12 -4.73
CA LEU A 151 -6.13 -20.56 -3.37
C LEU A 151 -7.10 -19.91 -2.36
N LEU A 152 -7.82 -18.84 -2.74
CA LEU A 152 -8.77 -18.16 -1.87
C LEU A 152 -10.21 -18.65 -2.10
N ASN A 153 -10.86 -19.09 -1.03
CA ASN A 153 -12.29 -19.46 -1.02
C ASN A 153 -13.18 -18.27 -0.62
N ALA A 154 -12.67 -17.36 0.20
CA ALA A 154 -13.39 -16.17 0.62
C ALA A 154 -13.64 -15.22 -0.55
N LYS A 155 -14.81 -14.53 -0.53
CA LYS A 155 -15.19 -13.49 -1.51
C LYS A 155 -15.47 -12.16 -0.86
N VAL A 156 -15.44 -12.13 0.47
CA VAL A 156 -15.58 -10.93 1.29
C VAL A 156 -14.65 -11.02 2.49
N GLY A 157 -14.22 -9.87 3.01
CA GLY A 157 -13.35 -9.83 4.17
C GLY A 157 -12.93 -8.42 4.55
N TYR A 158 -11.79 -8.30 5.21
CA TYR A 158 -11.24 -7.04 5.68
C TYR A 158 -9.73 -7.04 5.54
N ALA A 159 -9.16 -5.92 5.10
CA ALA A 159 -7.74 -5.62 5.23
C ALA A 159 -7.54 -4.76 6.49
N LEU A 160 -6.52 -5.05 7.27
CA LEU A 160 -6.20 -4.32 8.51
C LEU A 160 -5.04 -3.35 8.23
N ASP A 161 -5.29 -2.32 7.44
CA ASP A 161 -4.24 -1.45 6.89
C ASP A 161 -4.72 0.01 6.84
N SER A 162 -5.24 0.50 7.98
CA SER A 162 -5.63 1.91 8.14
C SER A 162 -5.45 2.38 9.58
N HIS A 163 -5.73 3.66 9.84
CA HIS A 163 -5.32 4.31 11.08
C HIS A 163 -6.34 4.19 12.21
N ARG A 164 -7.57 4.63 11.97
CA ARG A 164 -8.55 4.83 13.03
C ARG A 164 -9.37 3.58 13.33
N ILE A 165 -9.31 3.10 14.58
CA ILE A 165 -10.23 2.04 15.06
C ILE A 165 -11.69 2.48 14.88
N GLY A 166 -12.54 1.57 14.40
CA GLY A 166 -13.95 1.83 14.09
C GLY A 166 -14.19 2.43 12.70
N SER A 167 -13.14 2.78 11.95
CA SER A 167 -13.30 3.24 10.57
C SER A 167 -13.17 2.10 9.56
N ALA A 168 -14.07 2.10 8.58
CA ALA A 168 -14.03 1.25 7.41
C ALA A 168 -13.81 2.12 6.16
N THR A 169 -12.64 2.03 5.55
CA THR A 169 -12.33 2.68 4.28
C THR A 169 -12.92 1.85 3.15
N ILE A 170 -13.84 2.45 2.40
CA ILE A 170 -14.60 1.78 1.34
C ILE A 170 -14.25 2.25 -0.06
N GLN A 171 -13.44 3.30 -0.17
CA GLN A 171 -12.98 3.82 -1.45
C GLN A 171 -11.49 4.16 -1.38
N ALA A 172 -10.77 3.79 -2.43
CA ALA A 172 -9.37 4.12 -2.65
C ALA A 172 -9.15 4.48 -4.14
N PRO A 173 -8.23 5.41 -4.47
CA PRO A 173 -8.05 5.86 -5.85
C PRO A 173 -7.39 4.80 -6.72
N SER A 174 -7.50 4.96 -8.04
CA SER A 174 -6.55 4.38 -9.01
C SER A 174 -5.25 5.16 -9.00
N LEU A 175 -4.17 4.52 -9.45
CA LEU A 175 -2.85 5.11 -9.62
C LEU A 175 -2.27 4.81 -11.01
N ASN A 176 -1.88 5.86 -11.75
CA ASN A 176 -0.97 5.78 -12.88
C ASN A 176 0.42 6.29 -12.48
N VAL A 177 1.45 5.49 -12.74
CA VAL A 177 2.85 5.91 -12.66
C VAL A 177 3.30 6.34 -14.05
N ILE A 178 3.98 7.48 -14.15
CA ILE A 178 4.43 8.06 -15.41
C ILE A 178 5.94 8.21 -15.38
N GLU A 179 6.62 7.52 -16.28
CA GLU A 179 8.06 7.66 -16.50
C GLU A 179 8.29 8.48 -17.78
N ILE A 180 9.04 9.57 -17.69
CA ILE A 180 9.28 10.50 -18.79
C ILE A 180 10.78 10.62 -19.01
N LYS A 181 11.22 10.39 -20.24
CA LYS A 181 12.60 10.65 -20.67
C LYS A 181 12.60 11.75 -21.72
N VAL A 182 13.15 12.90 -21.36
CA VAL A 182 13.37 14.04 -22.26
C VAL A 182 14.73 13.87 -22.93
N ILE A 183 14.77 13.94 -24.25
CA ILE A 183 15.97 13.74 -25.06
C ILE A 183 16.23 14.98 -25.90
N GLY A 184 17.32 15.66 -25.60
CA GLY A 184 17.85 16.81 -26.33
C GLY A 184 19.08 16.45 -27.12
N LYS A 185 20.06 17.39 -27.14
CA LYS A 185 21.34 17.22 -27.83
C LYS A 185 22.45 17.90 -27.05
N GLU A 186 23.52 17.16 -26.76
CA GLU A 186 24.70 17.75 -26.09
C GLU A 186 25.47 18.73 -26.98
N ALA A 187 26.09 19.68 -26.31
CA ALA A 187 27.05 20.62 -26.87
C ALA A 187 27.92 21.23 -25.76
N HIS A 188 29.05 21.85 -26.11
CA HIS A 188 29.85 22.62 -25.16
C HIS A 188 29.14 23.94 -24.83
N SER A 189 28.73 24.14 -23.56
CA SER A 189 27.89 25.26 -23.17
C SER A 189 28.51 26.67 -23.38
N GLY A 190 29.83 26.80 -23.37
CA GLY A 190 30.54 28.06 -23.58
C GLY A 190 31.08 28.25 -24.99
N ALA A 191 31.36 27.15 -25.73
CA ALA A 191 32.00 27.26 -27.05
C ALA A 191 30.98 27.26 -28.21
N CYS A 192 29.92 26.45 -28.10
CA CYS A 192 28.94 26.26 -29.17
C CYS A 192 27.55 25.91 -28.62
N PRO A 193 26.96 26.73 -27.73
CA PRO A 193 25.68 26.45 -27.11
C PRO A 193 24.53 26.28 -28.13
N GLU A 194 24.58 27.01 -29.25
CA GLU A 194 23.62 26.93 -30.36
C GLU A 194 23.58 25.57 -31.07
N ARG A 195 24.57 24.71 -30.83
CA ARG A 195 24.63 23.33 -31.38
C ARG A 195 23.96 22.30 -30.46
N GLY A 196 23.45 22.72 -29.29
CA GLY A 196 22.77 21.88 -28.30
C GLY A 196 21.28 22.10 -28.22
N ILE A 197 20.58 21.13 -27.65
CA ILE A 197 19.19 21.24 -27.22
C ILE A 197 19.17 20.83 -25.74
N ASN A 198 18.88 21.77 -24.86
CA ASN A 198 18.95 21.55 -23.41
C ASN A 198 17.72 20.78 -22.90
N ALA A 199 17.92 19.54 -22.52
CA ALA A 199 16.86 18.68 -21.99
C ALA A 199 16.32 19.13 -20.62
N ILE A 200 17.17 19.80 -19.79
CA ILE A 200 16.72 20.34 -18.49
C ILE A 200 15.79 21.55 -18.71
N GLU A 201 16.13 22.44 -19.62
CA GLU A 201 15.31 23.61 -19.95
C GLU A 201 13.93 23.18 -20.48
N LEU A 202 13.90 22.22 -21.41
CA LEU A 202 12.66 21.65 -21.95
C LEU A 202 11.81 21.02 -20.83
N ALA A 203 12.42 20.18 -19.97
CA ALA A 203 11.72 19.55 -18.86
C ALA A 203 11.13 20.58 -17.89
N ALA A 204 11.90 21.63 -17.55
CA ALA A 204 11.45 22.69 -16.67
C ALA A 204 10.28 23.50 -17.29
N GLU A 205 10.36 23.82 -18.59
CA GLU A 205 9.27 24.49 -19.31
C GLU A 205 8.00 23.63 -19.32
N ALA A 206 8.10 22.32 -19.56
CA ALA A 206 6.96 21.40 -19.54
C ALA A 206 6.33 21.33 -18.14
N ILE A 207 7.14 21.12 -17.09
CA ILE A 207 6.67 21.05 -15.70
C ILE A 207 5.96 22.35 -15.30
N SER A 208 6.50 23.52 -15.68
CA SER A 208 5.91 24.82 -15.32
C SER A 208 4.50 25.04 -15.86
N LYS A 209 4.09 24.31 -16.88
CA LYS A 209 2.74 24.36 -17.48
C LYS A 209 1.77 23.40 -16.84
N LEU A 210 2.24 22.42 -16.07
CA LEU A 210 1.40 21.43 -15.42
C LEU A 210 0.76 21.98 -14.14
N LYS A 211 -0.49 21.60 -13.89
CA LYS A 211 -1.09 21.72 -12.59
C LYS A 211 -0.71 20.50 -11.77
N LEU A 212 0.10 20.68 -10.73
CA LEU A 212 0.53 19.61 -9.81
C LEU A 212 -0.07 19.81 -8.42
N GLY A 213 0.04 18.77 -7.58
CA GLY A 213 -0.56 18.71 -6.25
C GLY A 213 -2.03 18.30 -6.30
N ARG A 214 -2.88 18.96 -5.54
CA ARG A 214 -4.33 18.71 -5.50
C ARG A 214 -5.01 19.34 -6.72
N ILE A 215 -5.41 18.51 -7.68
CA ILE A 215 -6.09 18.97 -8.91
C ILE A 215 -7.54 19.33 -8.59
N ASP A 216 -8.25 18.43 -7.91
CA ASP A 216 -9.60 18.62 -7.39
C ASP A 216 -9.81 17.75 -6.13
N LYS A 217 -11.07 17.58 -5.68
CA LYS A 217 -11.41 16.86 -4.44
C LYS A 217 -10.95 15.40 -4.42
N GLU A 218 -10.83 14.77 -5.58
CA GLU A 218 -10.58 13.33 -5.72
C GLU A 218 -9.36 12.99 -6.60
N THR A 219 -8.66 14.02 -7.13
CA THR A 219 -7.55 13.84 -8.07
C THR A 219 -6.30 14.57 -7.61
N THR A 220 -5.15 13.90 -7.67
CA THR A 220 -3.83 14.47 -7.41
C THR A 220 -2.87 14.09 -8.53
N ALA A 221 -1.86 14.95 -8.79
CA ALA A 221 -0.77 14.67 -9.70
C ALA A 221 0.54 15.17 -9.09
N ASN A 222 1.63 14.45 -9.31
CA ASN A 222 2.94 14.82 -8.81
C ASN A 222 4.05 14.39 -9.78
N ILE A 223 5.09 15.20 -9.89
CA ILE A 223 6.40 14.80 -10.44
C ILE A 223 7.34 14.70 -9.23
N GLY A 224 7.61 13.46 -8.80
CA GLY A 224 8.34 13.20 -7.56
C GLY A 224 9.85 13.08 -7.73
N LYS A 225 10.32 12.79 -8.95
CA LYS A 225 11.74 12.61 -9.24
C LYS A 225 12.12 13.29 -10.53
N ILE A 226 13.32 13.91 -10.55
CA ILE A 226 13.96 14.45 -11.73
C ILE A 226 15.47 14.21 -11.62
N ASN A 227 16.09 13.73 -12.69
CA ASN A 227 17.52 13.49 -12.75
C ASN A 227 18.05 13.77 -14.18
N GLY A 228 19.16 14.50 -14.30
CA GLY A 228 19.75 14.82 -15.60
C GLY A 228 20.96 15.73 -15.52
N GLY A 229 21.72 15.77 -16.65
CA GLY A 229 22.98 16.50 -16.75
C GLY A 229 24.18 15.70 -16.24
N VAL A 230 25.36 16.02 -16.75
CA VAL A 230 26.62 15.33 -16.42
C VAL A 230 27.74 16.30 -15.97
N ALA A 231 27.75 17.54 -16.46
CA ALA A 231 28.72 18.57 -16.10
C ALA A 231 28.18 19.96 -16.41
N ASN A 232 28.68 20.98 -15.70
CA ASN A 232 28.24 22.39 -15.85
C ASN A 232 28.56 23.00 -17.24
N ASN A 233 29.60 22.52 -17.91
CA ASN A 233 30.02 23.01 -19.22
C ASN A 233 29.49 22.15 -20.40
N ILE A 234 28.53 21.25 -20.16
CA ILE A 234 27.86 20.45 -21.19
C ILE A 234 26.37 20.72 -21.15
N ILE A 235 25.78 21.07 -22.31
CA ILE A 235 24.35 21.15 -22.48
C ILE A 235 23.76 19.72 -22.28
N PRO A 236 22.87 19.50 -21.30
CA PRO A 236 22.37 18.17 -21.00
C PRO A 236 21.48 17.63 -22.11
N ASN A 237 21.77 16.44 -22.57
CA ASN A 237 21.04 15.76 -23.64
C ASN A 237 19.93 14.82 -23.12
N ILE A 238 19.92 14.50 -21.82
CA ILE A 238 18.93 13.60 -21.22
C ILE A 238 18.50 14.11 -19.86
N VAL A 239 17.17 14.08 -19.63
CA VAL A 239 16.53 14.21 -18.30
C VAL A 239 15.52 13.10 -18.16
N SER A 240 15.56 12.40 -17.02
CA SER A 240 14.56 11.41 -16.62
C SER A 240 13.70 11.95 -15.48
N LEU A 241 12.40 11.79 -15.60
CA LEU A 241 11.44 12.18 -14.58
C LEU A 241 10.54 10.97 -14.25
N SER A 242 10.08 10.92 -12.99
CA SER A 242 9.05 9.98 -12.57
C SER A 242 7.97 10.74 -11.81
N GLY A 243 6.72 10.45 -12.13
CA GLY A 243 5.55 11.07 -11.53
C GLY A 243 4.40 10.10 -11.36
N GLU A 244 3.34 10.59 -10.75
CA GLU A 244 2.11 9.83 -10.53
C GLU A 244 0.87 10.70 -10.71
N VAL A 245 -0.23 10.05 -11.07
CA VAL A 245 -1.59 10.61 -11.02
C VAL A 245 -2.46 9.65 -10.25
N ARG A 246 -3.21 10.16 -9.26
CA ARG A 246 -4.20 9.40 -8.50
C ARG A 246 -5.58 10.01 -8.67
N SER A 247 -6.60 9.18 -8.85
CA SER A 247 -7.99 9.64 -8.86
C SER A 247 -8.97 8.54 -8.47
N HIS A 248 -10.06 8.93 -7.82
CA HIS A 248 -11.24 8.06 -7.60
C HIS A 248 -12.12 7.95 -8.85
N SER A 249 -11.86 8.78 -9.88
CA SER A 249 -12.53 8.76 -11.18
C SER A 249 -11.56 8.33 -12.27
N GLU A 250 -11.86 7.23 -12.95
CA GLU A 250 -11.05 6.75 -14.07
C GLU A 250 -10.97 7.80 -15.20
N GLU A 251 -12.07 8.49 -15.49
CA GLU A 251 -12.10 9.55 -16.51
C GLU A 251 -11.13 10.68 -16.20
N LYS A 252 -11.11 11.13 -14.93
CA LYS A 252 -10.20 12.19 -14.48
C LYS A 252 -8.75 11.73 -14.43
N LEU A 253 -8.51 10.48 -14.01
CA LEU A 253 -7.19 9.88 -14.03
C LEU A 253 -6.60 9.91 -15.43
N GLU A 254 -7.35 9.41 -16.42
CA GLU A 254 -6.92 9.39 -17.83
C GLU A 254 -6.76 10.81 -18.39
N LYS A 255 -7.69 11.72 -18.08
CA LYS A 255 -7.61 13.12 -18.52
C LYS A 255 -6.33 13.79 -18.03
N VAL A 256 -6.00 13.71 -16.73
CA VAL A 256 -4.81 14.35 -16.16
C VAL A 256 -3.53 13.67 -16.66
N THR A 257 -3.53 12.35 -16.79
CA THR A 257 -2.42 11.60 -17.37
C THR A 257 -2.14 12.05 -18.81
N ASN A 258 -3.17 12.13 -19.64
CA ASN A 258 -3.04 12.59 -21.03
C ASN A 258 -2.64 14.06 -21.15
N GLU A 259 -3.06 14.92 -20.21
CA GLU A 259 -2.62 16.31 -20.14
C GLU A 259 -1.11 16.42 -19.89
N ILE A 260 -0.57 15.59 -18.98
CA ILE A 260 0.88 15.52 -18.73
C ILE A 260 1.63 15.09 -20.00
N ILE A 261 1.19 13.99 -20.64
CA ILE A 261 1.81 13.47 -21.86
C ILE A 261 1.85 14.56 -22.94
N ARG A 262 0.68 15.12 -23.26
CA ARG A 262 0.55 16.16 -24.29
C ARG A 262 1.41 17.38 -24.00
N THR A 263 1.48 17.82 -22.75
CA THR A 263 2.28 18.98 -22.37
C THR A 263 3.77 18.77 -22.66
N PHE A 264 4.31 17.60 -22.35
CA PHE A 264 5.71 17.27 -22.67
C PHE A 264 5.94 17.13 -24.18
N GLU A 265 5.03 16.48 -24.91
CA GLU A 265 5.13 16.33 -26.37
C GLU A 265 5.07 17.68 -27.10
N GLU A 266 4.07 18.53 -26.78
CA GLU A 266 3.93 19.86 -27.37
C GLU A 266 5.10 20.79 -27.02
N THR A 267 5.65 20.65 -25.81
CA THR A 267 6.84 21.41 -25.44
C THR A 267 8.04 20.94 -26.24
N ALA A 268 8.26 19.64 -26.38
CA ALA A 268 9.40 19.11 -27.15
C ALA A 268 9.39 19.55 -28.62
N GLN A 269 8.20 19.68 -29.24
CA GLN A 269 8.09 20.15 -30.63
C GLN A 269 8.67 21.55 -30.88
N LYS A 270 8.80 22.38 -29.85
CA LYS A 270 9.38 23.75 -29.96
C LYS A 270 10.90 23.73 -29.96
N TYR A 271 11.53 22.67 -29.49
CA TYR A 271 12.95 22.52 -29.34
C TYR A 271 13.57 21.83 -30.55
N GLN A 272 14.06 22.61 -31.49
CA GLN A 272 14.79 22.13 -32.66
C GLN A 272 15.92 23.09 -33.07
N ILE A 273 16.97 22.54 -33.64
CA ILE A 273 18.11 23.27 -34.18
C ILE A 273 18.43 22.76 -35.60
N ASN A 274 18.95 23.64 -36.45
CA ASN A 274 19.47 23.28 -37.76
C ASN A 274 21.01 23.42 -37.75
N LEU A 275 21.69 22.31 -38.00
CA LEU A 275 23.16 22.28 -38.08
C LEU A 275 23.57 21.77 -39.43
N ASP A 276 24.23 22.60 -40.24
CA ASP A 276 24.76 22.24 -41.54
C ASP A 276 23.71 21.58 -42.47
N GLY A 277 22.49 22.12 -42.46
CA GLY A 277 21.34 21.63 -43.24
C GLY A 277 20.61 20.43 -42.64
N LYS A 278 21.06 19.89 -41.49
CA LYS A 278 20.39 18.81 -40.79
C LYS A 278 19.60 19.32 -39.58
N VAL A 279 18.31 19.02 -39.54
CA VAL A 279 17.44 19.40 -38.42
C VAL A 279 17.50 18.33 -37.31
N TYR A 280 17.86 18.80 -36.11
CA TYR A 280 17.78 17.99 -34.88
C TYR A 280 16.60 18.48 -34.08
N LYS A 281 15.79 17.55 -33.55
CA LYS A 281 14.61 17.84 -32.74
C LYS A 281 14.72 17.15 -31.39
N ALA A 282 14.23 17.81 -30.35
CA ALA A 282 14.02 17.13 -29.09
C ALA A 282 12.98 16.04 -29.21
N LYS A 283 13.05 15.05 -28.33
CA LYS A 283 12.08 13.94 -28.24
C LYS A 283 11.71 13.70 -26.79
N VAL A 284 10.55 13.13 -26.56
CA VAL A 284 10.14 12.58 -25.28
C VAL A 284 9.73 11.13 -25.46
N ASP A 285 10.22 10.26 -24.59
CA ASP A 285 9.77 8.90 -24.46
C ASP A 285 8.98 8.83 -23.16
N ILE A 286 7.70 8.46 -23.22
CA ILE A 286 6.80 8.45 -22.07
C ILE A 286 6.21 7.04 -21.92
N LYS A 287 6.34 6.50 -20.71
CA LYS A 287 5.73 5.24 -20.31
C LYS A 287 4.73 5.52 -19.21
N VAL A 288 3.53 4.98 -19.34
CA VAL A 288 2.49 5.01 -18.31
C VAL A 288 2.15 3.59 -17.91
N ASP A 289 2.27 3.30 -16.63
CA ASP A 289 1.88 2.02 -16.07
C ASP A 289 0.72 2.25 -15.08
N ARG A 290 -0.40 1.49 -15.24
CA ARG A 290 -1.43 1.42 -14.23
C ARG A 290 -0.91 0.59 -13.07
N ASP A 291 -0.61 1.24 -11.94
CA ASP A 291 -0.08 0.54 -10.78
C ASP A 291 -1.17 -0.26 -10.07
N PHE A 292 -2.30 0.39 -9.78
CA PHE A 292 -3.49 -0.30 -9.28
C PHE A 292 -4.79 0.42 -9.67
N PRO A 293 -5.93 -0.33 -9.78
CA PRO A 293 -7.24 0.23 -10.07
C PRO A 293 -7.88 0.84 -8.82
N ALA A 294 -8.96 1.62 -8.99
CA ALA A 294 -9.75 2.13 -7.88
C ALA A 294 -10.51 1.01 -7.16
N MET A 295 -10.68 1.16 -5.86
CA MET A 295 -11.63 0.41 -5.05
C MET A 295 -12.85 1.29 -4.75
N LYS A 296 -14.06 0.76 -4.91
CA LYS A 296 -15.30 1.43 -4.56
C LYS A 296 -16.35 0.43 -4.09
N ILE A 297 -16.45 0.25 -2.78
CA ILE A 297 -17.42 -0.61 -2.12
C ILE A 297 -18.61 0.27 -1.69
N ASP A 298 -19.85 -0.18 -1.91
CA ASP A 298 -21.03 0.55 -1.44
C ASP A 298 -21.11 0.47 0.09
N SER A 299 -21.42 1.59 0.74
CA SER A 299 -21.57 1.64 2.21
C SER A 299 -22.68 0.72 2.74
N ASN A 300 -23.67 0.38 1.92
CA ASN A 300 -24.75 -0.54 2.28
C ASN A 300 -24.39 -2.02 2.09
N GLU A 301 -23.21 -2.34 1.54
CA GLU A 301 -22.77 -3.73 1.46
C GLU A 301 -22.72 -4.37 2.84
N GLN A 302 -23.19 -5.62 2.93
CA GLN A 302 -23.29 -6.36 4.17
C GLN A 302 -21.97 -6.38 4.96
N ILE A 303 -20.84 -6.55 4.25
CA ILE A 303 -19.51 -6.58 4.87
C ILE A 303 -19.15 -5.24 5.54
N VAL A 304 -19.56 -4.10 4.96
CA VAL A 304 -19.37 -2.78 5.56
C VAL A 304 -20.26 -2.62 6.79
N GLN A 305 -21.55 -2.99 6.68
CA GLN A 305 -22.51 -2.85 7.78
C GLN A 305 -22.16 -3.72 8.98
N ILE A 306 -21.58 -4.92 8.76
CA ILE A 306 -21.06 -5.77 9.84
C ILE A 306 -19.96 -5.04 10.62
N ALA A 307 -18.97 -4.46 9.93
CA ALA A 307 -17.88 -3.74 10.59
C ALA A 307 -18.38 -2.56 11.43
N LEU A 308 -19.30 -1.75 10.86
CA LEU A 308 -19.88 -0.59 11.55
C LEU A 308 -20.72 -1.02 12.77
N LYS A 309 -21.50 -2.09 12.65
CA LYS A 309 -22.30 -2.67 13.75
C LYS A 309 -21.38 -3.20 14.85
N ALA A 310 -20.34 -3.94 14.48
CA ALA A 310 -19.37 -4.49 15.42
C ALA A 310 -18.65 -3.39 16.23
N ALA A 311 -18.29 -2.27 15.59
CA ALA A 311 -17.70 -1.13 16.28
C ALA A 311 -18.67 -0.55 17.34
N LYS A 312 -19.96 -0.37 16.99
CA LYS A 312 -20.98 0.09 17.93
C LYS A 312 -21.16 -0.86 19.12
N ASN A 313 -21.14 -2.18 18.88
CA ASN A 313 -21.33 -3.19 19.92
C ASN A 313 -20.24 -3.14 21.01
N ILE A 314 -19.04 -2.64 20.65
CA ILE A 314 -17.92 -2.46 21.59
C ILE A 314 -17.73 -1.01 22.04
N ASN A 315 -18.75 -0.15 21.82
CA ASN A 315 -18.77 1.28 22.18
C ASN A 315 -17.71 2.13 21.46
N ILE A 316 -17.36 1.78 20.22
CA ILE A 316 -16.52 2.58 19.33
C ILE A 316 -17.39 3.25 18.28
N GLU A 317 -17.18 4.56 18.06
CA GLU A 317 -17.92 5.30 17.04
C GLU A 317 -17.53 4.84 15.64
N PRO A 318 -18.46 4.25 14.87
CA PRO A 318 -18.18 3.78 13.53
C PRO A 318 -18.09 4.94 12.54
N LYS A 319 -17.18 4.79 11.55
CA LYS A 319 -17.01 5.76 10.48
C LYS A 319 -16.76 5.07 9.15
N VAL A 320 -17.33 5.62 8.08
CA VAL A 320 -16.96 5.27 6.71
C VAL A 320 -15.95 6.29 6.22
N GLU A 321 -14.87 5.81 5.61
CA GLU A 321 -13.78 6.67 5.13
C GLU A 321 -13.46 6.43 3.65
N ILE A 322 -12.77 7.42 3.06
CA ILE A 322 -12.25 7.41 1.69
C ILE A 322 -10.76 7.68 1.79
N SER A 323 -9.94 6.76 1.26
CA SER A 323 -8.48 6.89 1.28
C SER A 323 -7.97 7.74 0.12
N GLY A 324 -6.85 8.45 0.35
CA GLY A 324 -6.04 9.06 -0.72
C GLY A 324 -4.95 8.14 -1.25
N GLY A 325 -4.68 7.02 -0.56
CA GLY A 325 -3.74 5.97 -0.94
C GLY A 325 -4.44 4.70 -1.40
N GLY A 326 -3.69 3.79 -2.03
CA GLY A 326 -4.13 2.44 -2.33
C GLY A 326 -3.58 1.45 -1.31
N SER A 327 -4.13 0.25 -1.27
CA SER A 327 -3.65 -0.91 -0.53
C SER A 327 -3.97 -2.20 -1.32
N ASP A 328 -3.60 -3.33 -0.77
CA ASP A 328 -3.94 -4.64 -1.35
C ASP A 328 -5.44 -4.81 -1.64
N ALA A 329 -6.29 -4.11 -0.89
CA ALA A 329 -7.74 -4.10 -1.10
C ALA A 329 -8.16 -3.61 -2.49
N ASN A 330 -7.37 -2.70 -3.12
CA ASN A 330 -7.60 -2.28 -4.50
C ASN A 330 -7.48 -3.45 -5.48
N ILE A 331 -6.46 -4.29 -5.26
CA ILE A 331 -6.22 -5.46 -6.10
C ILE A 331 -7.28 -6.52 -5.86
N PHE A 332 -7.63 -6.80 -4.59
CA PHE A 332 -8.72 -7.74 -4.27
C PHE A 332 -10.05 -7.32 -4.89
N TYR A 333 -10.37 -6.03 -4.83
CA TYR A 333 -11.59 -5.49 -5.44
C TYR A 333 -11.62 -5.73 -6.95
N SER A 334 -10.50 -5.56 -7.64
CA SER A 334 -10.39 -5.85 -9.09
C SER A 334 -10.57 -7.34 -9.44
N LYS A 335 -10.38 -8.22 -8.44
CA LYS A 335 -10.60 -9.67 -8.56
C LYS A 335 -11.99 -10.11 -8.07
N GLY A 336 -12.87 -9.16 -7.77
CA GLY A 336 -14.24 -9.42 -7.31
C GLY A 336 -14.34 -9.83 -5.84
N ILE A 337 -13.30 -9.57 -5.03
CA ILE A 337 -13.29 -9.82 -3.58
C ILE A 337 -13.50 -8.47 -2.89
N LYS A 338 -14.59 -8.32 -2.14
CA LYS A 338 -14.93 -7.06 -1.45
C LYS A 338 -14.28 -7.04 -0.07
N VAL A 339 -13.28 -6.18 0.08
CA VAL A 339 -12.44 -6.07 1.27
C VAL A 339 -12.33 -4.59 1.67
N PRO A 340 -13.25 -4.02 2.47
CA PRO A 340 -13.02 -2.72 3.08
C PRO A 340 -11.80 -2.76 4.01
N ILE A 341 -11.10 -1.61 4.12
CA ILE A 341 -9.89 -1.51 4.93
C ILE A 341 -10.27 -1.00 6.31
N LEU A 342 -9.85 -1.70 7.35
CA LEU A 342 -10.13 -1.35 8.75
C LEU A 342 -8.91 -0.68 9.40
N GLY A 343 -9.19 0.25 10.33
CA GLY A 343 -8.14 0.88 11.13
C GLY A 343 -7.64 -0.03 12.25
N THR A 344 -6.32 -0.08 12.43
CA THR A 344 -5.61 -0.83 13.49
C THR A 344 -5.16 0.06 14.64
N GLY A 345 -5.33 1.37 14.56
CA GLY A 345 -4.84 2.33 15.56
C GLY A 345 -3.42 2.82 15.32
N MET A 346 -2.75 2.37 14.26
CA MET A 346 -1.42 2.83 13.88
C MET A 346 -1.40 4.33 13.58
N ARG A 347 -0.28 4.98 13.89
CA ARG A 347 -0.11 6.43 13.74
C ARG A 347 1.29 6.76 13.25
N ASP A 348 1.39 7.86 12.50
CA ASP A 348 2.63 8.42 11.99
C ASP A 348 3.48 7.38 11.23
N VAL A 349 2.79 6.47 10.52
CA VAL A 349 3.40 5.39 9.74
C VAL A 349 4.40 5.93 8.72
N HIS A 350 5.38 5.12 8.33
CA HIS A 350 6.47 5.48 7.42
C HIS A 350 7.39 6.59 7.96
N THR A 351 7.36 6.85 9.28
CA THR A 351 8.24 7.82 9.94
C THR A 351 8.91 7.22 11.18
N LEU A 352 9.93 7.91 11.71
CA LEU A 352 10.58 7.51 12.95
C LEU A 352 9.72 7.76 14.21
N ASP A 353 8.64 8.51 14.06
CA ASP A 353 7.65 8.81 15.10
C ASP A 353 6.50 7.81 15.15
N GLU A 354 6.56 6.77 14.31
CA GLU A 354 5.55 5.73 14.21
C GLU A 354 5.23 5.12 15.58
N ASN A 355 3.93 5.01 15.90
CA ASN A 355 3.49 4.58 17.20
C ASN A 355 2.08 3.95 17.17
N ILE A 356 1.77 3.20 18.25
CA ILE A 356 0.42 2.70 18.50
C ILE A 356 0.13 2.75 20.00
N SER A 357 -1.12 3.03 20.38
CA SER A 357 -1.52 2.91 21.79
C SER A 357 -1.87 1.47 22.14
N ILE A 358 -1.59 1.07 23.39
CA ILE A 358 -2.00 -0.23 23.92
C ILE A 358 -3.53 -0.36 23.90
N GLU A 359 -4.24 0.74 24.11
CA GLU A 359 -5.69 0.80 24.05
C GLU A 359 -6.21 0.54 22.62
N ASP A 360 -5.56 1.12 21.60
CA ASP A 360 -5.95 0.91 20.19
C ASP A 360 -5.74 -0.56 19.78
N LEU A 361 -4.59 -1.18 20.13
CA LEU A 361 -4.36 -2.61 19.90
C LEU A 361 -5.46 -3.49 20.54
N GLU A 362 -5.85 -3.20 21.77
CA GLU A 362 -6.91 -3.94 22.46
C GLU A 362 -8.27 -3.72 21.81
N ASN A 363 -8.57 -2.49 21.42
CA ASN A 363 -9.82 -2.14 20.76
C ASN A 363 -9.91 -2.74 19.34
N GLY A 364 -8.81 -2.76 18.57
CA GLY A 364 -8.74 -3.43 17.26
C GLY A 364 -9.01 -4.92 17.39
N THR A 365 -8.35 -5.58 18.34
CA THR A 365 -8.59 -7.01 18.64
C THR A 365 -10.07 -7.27 18.97
N ARG A 366 -10.67 -6.47 19.87
CA ARG A 366 -12.08 -6.59 20.24
C ARG A 366 -13.03 -6.36 19.06
N TRP A 367 -12.67 -5.41 18.19
CA TRP A 367 -13.46 -5.12 17.00
C TRP A 367 -13.47 -6.29 16.02
N ILE A 368 -12.31 -6.90 15.75
CA ILE A 368 -12.20 -8.09 14.91
C ILE A 368 -12.99 -9.26 15.51
N MET A 369 -12.90 -9.49 16.82
CA MET A 369 -13.69 -10.52 17.50
C MET A 369 -15.20 -10.31 17.27
N GLU A 370 -15.67 -9.08 17.43
CA GLU A 370 -17.08 -8.77 17.26
C GLU A 370 -17.53 -8.88 15.80
N ILE A 371 -16.67 -8.49 14.84
CA ILE A 371 -16.90 -8.72 13.41
C ILE A 371 -17.09 -10.22 13.12
N ILE A 372 -16.22 -11.08 13.64
CA ILE A 372 -16.32 -12.53 13.45
C ILE A 372 -17.63 -13.04 14.07
N LYS A 373 -17.99 -12.58 15.28
CA LYS A 373 -19.24 -12.94 15.95
C LYS A 373 -20.47 -12.52 15.14
N GLU A 374 -20.49 -11.28 14.64
CA GLU A 374 -21.60 -10.78 13.84
C GLU A 374 -21.72 -11.49 12.48
N TYR A 375 -20.57 -11.73 11.81
CA TYR A 375 -20.56 -12.49 10.57
C TYR A 375 -21.10 -13.91 10.78
N SER A 376 -20.73 -14.57 11.86
CA SER A 376 -21.11 -15.96 12.13
C SER A 376 -22.60 -16.13 12.50
N LYS A 377 -23.26 -15.09 13.02
CA LYS A 377 -24.70 -15.10 13.38
C LYS A 377 -25.66 -14.98 12.20
N MET A 378 -25.19 -14.48 11.09
CA MET A 378 -26.00 -14.28 9.87
C MET A 378 -26.12 -15.54 9.03
#